data_9fb914142e89b923430e276e43313d6f
#
_entry.id   9fb914142e89b923430e276e43313d6f
#
_cell.length_a   1.000
_cell.length_b   1.000
_cell.length_c   1.000
_cell.angle_alpha   90.00
_cell.angle_beta   90.00
_cell.angle_gamma   90.00
#
_symmetry.space_group_name_H-M   'P 1'
#
loop_
_entity.id
_entity.type
_entity.pdbx_description
1 polymer ?
#
loop_
_entity_poly.entity_id
_entity_poly.type
_entity_poly.pdbx_seq_one_letter_code
_entity_poly.pdbx_strand_id
1 'polypeptide(L)' 'MSSREYEVVLTPEDEGGYSVAGPALPGCVSQGATREQALAMIREAIEAYLESLEAHGDPIPGPIEIERVTVSA' A
#
# COMPACT_ATOMS: atom_id res chain seq x y z
N MET A 1 20.14 -8.55 6.73
CA MET A 1 19.14 -7.53 6.35
C MET A 1 17.76 -8.00 6.73
N SER A 2 17.00 -7.15 7.38
CA SER A 2 15.62 -7.46 7.68
C SER A 2 14.72 -6.94 6.57
N SER A 3 13.69 -7.68 6.25
CA SER A 3 12.67 -7.23 5.32
C SER A 3 11.41 -6.89 6.12
N ARG A 4 10.58 -6.04 5.54
CA ARG A 4 9.30 -5.67 6.14
C ARG A 4 8.19 -6.06 5.18
N GLU A 5 7.08 -6.46 5.75
CA GLU A 5 5.91 -6.77 4.97
C GLU A 5 4.83 -5.72 5.24
N TYR A 6 4.17 -5.29 4.18
CA TYR A 6 3.06 -4.34 4.29
C TYR A 6 1.88 -4.91 3.56
N GLU A 7 0.72 -4.81 4.19
CA GLU A 7 -0.51 -5.18 3.53
C GLU A 7 -0.94 -4.06 2.60
N VAL A 8 -1.42 -4.45 1.41
CA VAL A 8 -1.92 -3.48 0.44
C VAL A 8 -3.34 -3.86 0.05
N VAL A 9 -4.11 -2.85 -0.35
CA VAL A 9 -5.49 -3.03 -0.78
C VAL A 9 -5.58 -2.69 -2.26
N LEU A 10 -6.03 -3.64 -3.06
CA LEU A 10 -6.21 -3.47 -4.50
C LEU A 10 -7.69 -3.26 -4.79
N THR A 11 -7.97 -2.28 -5.62
CA THR A 11 -9.33 -1.98 -6.05
C THR A 11 -9.38 -1.99 -7.57
N PRO A 12 -10.11 -2.94 -8.18
CA PRO A 12 -10.31 -2.91 -9.62
C PRO A 12 -11.09 -1.65 -10.01
N GLU A 13 -10.67 -1.00 -11.09
CA GLU A 13 -11.34 0.19 -11.58
C GLU A 13 -12.31 -0.14 -12.70
N ASP A 14 -13.43 0.58 -12.78
CA ASP A 14 -14.46 0.35 -13.79
C ASP A 14 -13.94 0.46 -15.22
N GLU A 15 -13.00 1.35 -15.45
CA GLU A 15 -12.42 1.57 -16.76
C GLU A 15 -11.20 0.70 -17.05
N GLY A 16 -10.94 -0.25 -16.19
CA GLY A 16 -9.78 -1.12 -16.29
C GLY A 16 -8.65 -0.65 -15.39
N GLY A 17 -7.74 -1.58 -15.11
CA GLY A 17 -6.64 -1.30 -14.20
C GLY A 17 -7.02 -1.42 -12.74
N TYR A 18 -6.09 -1.07 -11.88
CA TYR A 18 -6.23 -1.20 -10.43
C TYR A 18 -5.66 0.03 -9.75
N SER A 19 -6.33 0.47 -8.69
CA SER A 19 -5.71 1.36 -7.72
C SER A 19 -5.25 0.50 -6.54
N VAL A 20 -4.25 0.96 -5.82
CA VAL A 20 -3.68 0.21 -4.73
C VAL A 20 -3.24 1.17 -3.62
N ALA A 21 -3.43 0.76 -2.38
CA ALA A 21 -3.07 1.56 -1.23
C ALA A 21 -2.32 0.72 -0.20
N GLY A 22 -1.41 1.35 0.52
CA GLY A 22 -0.76 0.76 1.69
C GLY A 22 -1.32 1.42 2.94
N PRO A 23 -2.38 0.87 3.54
CA PRO A 23 -3.11 1.56 4.61
C PRO A 23 -2.28 1.85 5.87
N ALA A 24 -1.20 1.11 6.12
CA ALA A 24 -0.32 1.41 7.25
C ALA A 24 0.47 2.71 7.06
N LEU A 25 0.54 3.21 5.82
CA LEU A 25 1.32 4.41 5.49
C LEU A 25 0.36 5.45 4.91
N PRO A 26 -0.07 6.44 5.69
CA PRO A 26 -1.05 7.43 5.23
C PRO A 26 -0.62 8.12 3.93
N GLY A 27 -1.52 8.14 2.96
CA GLY A 27 -1.26 8.75 1.68
C GLY A 27 -0.46 7.90 0.69
N CYS A 28 -0.05 6.69 1.09
CA CYS A 28 0.71 5.82 0.21
C CYS A 28 -0.24 5.07 -0.72
N VAL A 29 -0.39 5.60 -1.93
CA VAL A 29 -1.30 5.04 -2.94
C VAL A 29 -0.60 5.00 -4.29
N SER A 30 -1.04 4.10 -5.15
CA SER A 30 -0.53 4.01 -6.52
C SER A 30 -1.58 3.38 -7.42
N GLN A 31 -1.21 3.08 -8.64
CA GLN A 31 -2.12 2.47 -9.61
C GLN A 31 -1.32 1.73 -10.68
N GLY A 32 -1.99 0.89 -11.43
CA GLY A 32 -1.40 0.18 -12.53
C GLY A 32 -2.45 -0.34 -13.50
N ALA A 33 -2.06 -0.61 -14.72
CA ALA A 33 -2.96 -1.14 -15.75
C ALA A 33 -3.33 -2.59 -15.48
N THR A 34 -2.48 -3.32 -14.79
CA THR A 34 -2.71 -4.71 -14.39
C THR A 34 -2.50 -4.84 -12.89
N ARG A 35 -2.98 -5.96 -12.34
CA ARG A 35 -2.77 -6.26 -10.91
C ARG A 35 -1.28 -6.30 -10.58
N GLU A 36 -0.49 -6.97 -11.43
CA GLU A 36 0.95 -7.11 -11.23
C GLU A 36 1.65 -5.75 -11.29
N GLN A 37 1.23 -4.91 -12.21
CA GLN A 37 1.80 -3.57 -12.33
C GLN A 37 1.47 -2.72 -11.10
N ALA A 38 0.22 -2.79 -10.63
CA ALA A 38 -0.19 -2.06 -9.43
C ALA A 38 0.63 -2.50 -8.22
N LEU A 39 0.88 -3.81 -8.07
CA LEU A 39 1.69 -4.34 -6.97
C LEU A 39 3.15 -3.85 -7.07
N ALA A 40 3.71 -3.81 -8.26
CA ALA A 40 5.06 -3.29 -8.46
C ALA A 40 5.13 -1.80 -8.13
N MET A 41 4.12 -1.03 -8.53
CA MET A 41 4.08 0.40 -8.29
C MET A 41 3.93 0.73 -6.81
N ILE A 42 3.08 -0.02 -6.07
CA ILE A 42 2.93 0.25 -4.65
C ILE A 42 4.18 -0.14 -3.87
N ARG A 43 4.91 -1.17 -4.32
CA ARG A 43 6.18 -1.52 -3.70
C ARG A 43 7.16 -0.35 -3.78
N GLU A 44 7.30 0.25 -4.95
CA GLU A 44 8.17 1.40 -5.13
C GLU A 44 7.71 2.58 -4.27
N ALA A 45 6.40 2.81 -4.20
CA ALA A 45 5.85 3.88 -3.39
C ALA A 45 6.14 3.68 -1.91
N ILE A 46 6.02 2.44 -1.42
CA ILE A 46 6.33 2.11 -0.02
C ILE A 46 7.82 2.32 0.25
N GLU A 47 8.67 1.85 -0.65
CA GLU A 47 10.12 2.03 -0.50
C GLU A 47 10.50 3.51 -0.40
N ALA A 48 9.95 4.33 -1.28
CA ALA A 48 10.20 5.77 -1.26
C ALA A 48 9.66 6.43 0.01
N TYR A 49 8.48 5.99 0.46
CA TYR A 49 7.86 6.50 1.68
C TYR A 49 8.75 6.22 2.89
N LEU A 50 9.24 4.98 3.01
CA LEU A 50 10.11 4.58 4.12
C LEU A 50 11.45 5.32 4.08
N GLU A 51 12.02 5.51 2.90
CA GLU A 51 13.24 6.30 2.76
C GLU A 51 13.05 7.74 3.24
N SER A 52 11.91 8.32 2.90
CA SER A 52 11.58 9.68 3.33
C SER A 52 11.46 9.76 4.84
N LEU A 53 10.81 8.79 5.47
CA LEU A 53 10.70 8.75 6.93
C LEU A 53 12.07 8.67 7.58
N GLU A 54 12.93 7.79 7.09
CA GLU A 54 14.28 7.65 7.61
C GLU A 54 15.10 8.93 7.45
N ALA A 55 15.00 9.57 6.29
CA ALA A 55 15.73 10.80 6.01
C ALA A 55 15.32 11.95 6.93
N HIS A 56 14.07 11.97 7.37
CA HIS A 56 13.56 13.00 8.28
C HIS A 56 13.61 12.59 9.75
N GLY A 57 14.08 11.38 10.04
CA GLY A 57 14.11 10.87 11.41
C GLY A 57 12.74 10.59 11.98
N ASP A 58 11.74 10.41 11.13
CA ASP A 58 10.39 10.10 11.57
C ASP A 58 10.24 8.62 11.90
N PRO A 59 9.39 8.26 12.86
CA PRO A 59 9.18 6.85 13.19
C PRO A 59 8.49 6.11 12.07
N ILE A 60 8.89 4.87 11.87
CA ILE A 60 8.23 3.99 10.91
C ILE A 60 6.95 3.46 11.56
N PRO A 61 5.78 3.61 10.90
CA PRO A 61 4.52 3.12 11.47
C PRO A 61 4.55 1.62 11.76
N GLY A 62 3.93 1.24 12.85
CA GLY A 62 3.83 -0.15 13.24
C GLY A 62 2.81 -0.91 12.40
N PRO A 63 2.62 -2.20 12.70
CA PRO A 63 1.70 -3.04 11.95
C PRO A 63 0.25 -2.61 12.16
N ILE A 64 -0.57 -2.89 11.15
CA ILE A 64 -2.01 -2.67 11.23
C ILE A 64 -2.71 -4.02 11.02
N GLU A 65 -3.98 -4.08 11.38
CA GLU A 65 -4.81 -5.24 11.11
C GLU A 65 -5.86 -4.89 10.08
N ILE A 66 -6.09 -5.81 9.15
CA ILE A 66 -7.12 -5.65 8.13
C ILE A 66 -8.14 -6.77 8.35
N GLU A 67 -9.39 -6.37 8.53
CA GLU A 67 -10.48 -7.31 8.82
C GLU A 67 -11.59 -7.18 7.79
N ARG A 68 -12.34 -8.25 7.62
CA ARG A 68 -13.55 -8.24 6.81
C ARG A 68 -14.74 -8.37 7.74
N VAL A 69 -15.74 -7.57 7.47
CA VAL A 69 -16.98 -7.58 8.25
C VAL A 69 -18.13 -7.90 7.31
N THR A 70 -18.96 -8.84 7.71
CA THR A 70 -20.16 -9.17 6.94
C THR A 70 -21.28 -8.25 7.37
N VAL A 71 -21.92 -7.63 6.39
CA VAL A 71 -23.09 -6.78 6.66
C VAL A 71 -24.26 -7.28 5.84
N SER A 72 -25.45 -7.08 6.39
CA SER A 72 -26.70 -7.38 5.69
C SER A 72 -27.09 -6.16 4.89
N ALA A 73 -27.30 -6.34 3.60
CA ALA A 73 -27.67 -5.22 2.73
C ALA A 73 -29.05 -5.44 2.16
#